data_ad0a46f991a46d8f40a5376f7c38b32b
#
_entry.id   ad0a46f991a46d8f40a5376f7c38b32b
#
_cell.length_a   1.000
_cell.length_b   1.000
_cell.length_c   1.000
_cell.angle_alpha   90.00
_cell.angle_beta   90.00
_cell.angle_gamma   90.00
#
_symmetry.space_group_name_H-M   'P 1'
#
loop_
_entity.id
_entity.type
_entity.pdbx_description
1 polymer ?
#
loop_
_entity_poly.entity_id
_entity_poly.type
_entity_poly.pdbx_seq_one_letter_code
_entity_poly.pdbx_strand_id
1 'polypeptide(L)'
;MRILPACMMLALGVVPMQATGSAEEPSHLNGLWNVSVTIRNCDTGAVIRNVRALNLFVHDGSMSETSSNSRRSNSLGVWRHLRDNIYTSMFEFFRYNPDGTFATTARVTRRIELNADGTEFVTTGTVEDFDSQNVRVSVGCSTETAVRAQ
;
A
#
# COMPACT_ATOMS: atom_id res chain seq x y z
N MET A 1 -27.70 27.77 -74.52
CA MET A 1 -28.11 26.82 -73.51
C MET A 1 -26.88 26.54 -72.66
N ARG A 2 -26.74 27.21 -71.49
CA ARG A 2 -25.57 27.12 -70.63
C ARG A 2 -25.93 26.28 -69.39
N ILE A 3 -25.26 25.16 -69.25
CA ILE A 3 -25.41 24.24 -68.11
C ILE A 3 -24.38 24.61 -67.03
N LEU A 4 -24.85 25.01 -65.81
CA LEU A 4 -24.02 25.22 -64.65
C LEU A 4 -23.83 23.89 -63.92
N PRO A 5 -22.62 23.55 -63.42
CA PRO A 5 -22.44 22.42 -62.55
C PRO A 5 -22.73 22.83 -61.12
N ALA A 6 -23.53 22.02 -60.40
CA ALA A 6 -23.79 22.12 -58.95
C ALA A 6 -22.58 21.58 -58.17
N CYS A 7 -22.00 22.46 -57.38
CA CYS A 7 -20.90 22.09 -56.45
C CYS A 7 -21.51 21.53 -55.15
N MET A 8 -21.36 20.23 -54.93
CA MET A 8 -21.83 19.52 -53.74
C MET A 8 -20.73 19.59 -52.68
N MET A 9 -20.90 20.45 -51.66
CA MET A 9 -19.99 20.51 -50.50
C MET A 9 -20.30 19.38 -49.52
N LEU A 10 -19.37 18.42 -49.35
CA LEU A 10 -19.38 17.47 -48.28
C LEU A 10 -18.84 18.15 -46.97
N ALA A 11 -19.72 18.36 -46.03
CA ALA A 11 -19.31 18.77 -44.67
C ALA A 11 -18.85 17.54 -43.91
N LEU A 12 -17.54 17.42 -43.69
CA LEU A 12 -16.95 16.46 -42.73
C LEU A 12 -17.22 16.95 -41.31
N GLY A 13 -18.17 16.32 -40.63
CA GLY A 13 -18.43 16.54 -39.23
C GLY A 13 -17.29 15.93 -38.35
N VAL A 14 -16.47 16.78 -37.73
CA VAL A 14 -15.52 16.36 -36.68
C VAL A 14 -16.31 16.10 -35.40
N VAL A 15 -16.46 14.83 -35.01
CA VAL A 15 -17.04 14.45 -33.71
C VAL A 15 -15.94 14.63 -32.68
N PRO A 16 -16.09 15.51 -31.66
CA PRO A 16 -15.13 15.58 -30.56
C PRO A 16 -15.21 14.30 -29.74
N MET A 17 -14.12 13.53 -29.71
CA MET A 17 -13.92 12.39 -28.84
C MET A 17 -13.75 12.93 -27.42
N GLN A 18 -14.81 12.93 -26.62
CA GLN A 18 -14.74 13.26 -25.20
C GLN A 18 -14.03 12.09 -24.52
N ALA A 19 -12.78 12.29 -24.10
CA ALA A 19 -12.12 11.42 -23.18
C ALA A 19 -12.88 11.51 -21.84
N THR A 20 -13.68 10.49 -21.53
CA THR A 20 -14.23 10.29 -20.19
C THR A 20 -13.06 9.90 -19.29
N GLY A 21 -12.40 10.90 -18.69
CA GLY A 21 -11.50 10.69 -17.57
C GLY A 21 -12.36 10.10 -16.44
N SER A 22 -12.19 8.81 -16.14
CA SER A 22 -12.70 8.23 -14.90
C SER A 22 -12.10 9.07 -13.78
N ALA A 23 -12.92 9.83 -13.07
CA ALA A 23 -12.53 10.41 -11.79
C ALA A 23 -12.22 9.21 -10.89
N GLU A 24 -10.94 9.02 -10.58
CA GLU A 24 -10.49 8.01 -9.63
C GLU A 24 -11.13 8.35 -8.30
N GLU A 25 -12.04 7.49 -7.81
CA GLU A 25 -12.66 7.70 -6.50
C GLU A 25 -11.55 7.83 -5.45
N PRO A 26 -11.65 8.81 -4.52
CA PRO A 26 -10.63 9.00 -3.50
C PRO A 26 -10.48 7.70 -2.71
N SER A 27 -9.28 7.13 -2.71
CA SER A 27 -9.02 5.90 -1.96
C SER A 27 -9.24 6.16 -0.47
N HIS A 28 -10.18 5.45 0.12
CA HIS A 28 -10.52 5.54 1.53
C HIS A 28 -9.36 5.15 2.47
N LEU A 29 -8.30 4.51 1.96
CA LEU A 29 -7.12 4.15 2.76
C LEU A 29 -6.14 5.30 2.99
N ASN A 30 -6.17 6.36 2.16
CA ASN A 30 -5.26 7.52 2.29
C ASN A 30 -5.32 8.12 3.69
N GLY A 31 -4.17 8.59 4.18
CA GLY A 31 -4.05 9.29 5.45
C GLY A 31 -3.17 8.58 6.48
N LEU A 32 -3.18 9.12 7.69
CA LEU A 32 -2.38 8.63 8.82
C LEU A 32 -3.19 7.67 9.69
N TRP A 33 -2.54 6.60 10.14
CA TRP A 33 -3.14 5.54 10.91
C TRP A 33 -2.30 5.17 12.14
N ASN A 34 -2.98 5.03 13.29
CA ASN A 34 -2.42 4.44 14.51
C ASN A 34 -2.58 2.93 14.45
N VAL A 35 -1.47 2.19 14.44
CA VAL A 35 -1.44 0.75 14.19
C VAL A 35 -0.92 -0.01 15.41
N SER A 36 -1.61 -1.10 15.74
CA SER A 36 -1.15 -2.12 16.70
C SER A 36 -0.77 -3.37 15.92
N VAL A 37 0.52 -3.71 15.92
CA VAL A 37 1.09 -4.84 15.20
C VAL A 37 1.30 -6.00 16.15
N THR A 38 0.81 -7.19 15.82
CA THR A 38 1.06 -8.44 16.54
C THR A 38 1.91 -9.36 15.66
N ILE A 39 3.15 -9.60 16.07
CA ILE A 39 4.05 -10.56 15.39
C ILE A 39 3.78 -11.94 15.96
N ARG A 40 3.64 -12.93 15.08
CA ARG A 40 3.28 -14.31 15.40
C ARG A 40 4.24 -15.29 14.78
N ASN A 41 4.35 -16.45 15.40
CA ASN A 41 4.89 -17.64 14.76
C ASN A 41 3.88 -18.10 13.69
N CYS A 42 4.34 -18.34 12.45
CA CYS A 42 3.46 -18.71 11.34
C CYS A 42 2.83 -20.09 11.51
N ASP A 43 3.54 -21.04 12.13
CA ASP A 43 3.10 -22.44 12.23
C ASP A 43 2.10 -22.64 13.38
N THR A 44 2.35 -21.98 14.52
CA THR A 44 1.56 -22.16 15.74
C THR A 44 0.54 -21.06 15.99
N GLY A 45 0.67 -19.91 15.31
CA GLY A 45 -0.11 -18.70 15.57
C GLY A 45 0.24 -17.98 16.89
N ALA A 46 1.18 -18.53 17.69
CA ALA A 46 1.57 -17.98 18.98
C ALA A 46 2.09 -16.55 18.84
N VAL A 47 1.67 -15.68 19.76
CA VAL A 47 2.14 -14.29 19.79
C VAL A 47 3.59 -14.26 20.28
N ILE A 48 4.46 -13.64 19.48
CA ILE A 48 5.88 -13.42 19.80
C ILE A 48 6.03 -12.05 20.48
N ARG A 49 5.41 -11.00 19.93
CA ARG A 49 5.47 -9.65 20.50
C ARG A 49 4.41 -8.73 19.89
N ASN A 50 4.12 -7.63 20.58
CA ASN A 50 3.33 -6.52 20.08
C ASN A 50 4.20 -5.28 19.85
N VAL A 51 3.87 -4.49 18.84
CA VAL A 51 4.59 -3.26 18.47
C VAL A 51 3.56 -2.19 18.08
N ARG A 52 3.82 -0.93 18.40
CA ARG A 52 3.03 0.21 17.92
C ARG A 52 3.69 0.79 16.68
N ALA A 53 2.88 1.23 15.73
CA ALA A 53 3.35 1.89 14.52
C ALA A 53 2.41 3.03 14.09
N LEU A 54 2.94 3.93 13.26
CA LEU A 54 2.18 4.92 12.51
C LEU A 54 2.38 4.63 11.03
N ASN A 55 1.29 4.45 10.30
CA ASN A 55 1.31 4.25 8.85
C ASN A 55 0.76 5.49 8.14
N LEU A 56 1.47 5.96 7.15
CA LEU A 56 1.00 6.99 6.23
C LEU A 56 0.81 6.37 4.84
N PHE A 57 -0.42 6.41 4.33
CA PHE A 57 -0.74 6.05 2.95
C PHE A 57 -0.98 7.31 2.14
N VAL A 58 -0.23 7.49 1.04
CA VAL A 58 -0.30 8.67 0.17
C VAL A 58 -1.06 8.31 -1.11
N HIS A 59 -1.78 9.27 -1.67
CA HIS A 59 -2.68 9.06 -2.82
C HIS A 59 -1.99 8.48 -4.06
N ASP A 60 -0.70 8.71 -4.24
CA ASP A 60 0.11 8.20 -5.36
C ASP A 60 0.46 6.71 -5.27
N GLY A 61 -0.01 6.01 -4.23
CA GLY A 61 0.31 4.61 -3.99
C GLY A 61 1.58 4.40 -3.17
N SER A 62 2.25 5.45 -2.72
CA SER A 62 3.38 5.33 -1.78
C SER A 62 2.89 5.21 -0.34
N MET A 63 3.72 4.60 0.52
CA MET A 63 3.48 4.53 1.94
C MET A 63 4.76 4.62 2.75
N SER A 64 4.62 5.08 3.99
CA SER A 64 5.68 5.00 5.00
C SER A 64 5.14 4.49 6.32
N GLU A 65 6.04 3.89 7.12
CA GLU A 65 5.72 3.45 8.47
C GLU A 65 6.83 3.84 9.44
N THR A 66 6.44 4.37 10.58
CA THR A 66 7.30 4.56 11.76
C THR A 66 6.87 3.61 12.86
N SER A 67 7.81 2.92 13.48
CA SER A 67 7.56 1.93 14.53
C SER A 67 8.15 2.34 15.86
N SER A 68 7.50 1.94 16.96
CA SER A 68 8.05 2.07 18.31
C SER A 68 9.25 1.13 18.60
N ASN A 69 9.61 0.25 17.68
CA ASN A 69 10.78 -0.60 17.80
C ASN A 69 12.04 0.18 17.42
N SER A 70 12.91 0.49 18.41
CA SER A 70 14.13 1.26 18.21
C SER A 70 15.24 0.56 17.40
N ARG A 71 15.12 -0.77 17.18
CA ARG A 71 16.11 -1.57 16.42
C ARG A 71 15.73 -1.74 14.95
N ARG A 72 15.03 -0.75 14.37
CA ARG A 72 14.71 -0.71 12.95
C ARG A 72 14.65 0.73 12.43
N SER A 73 14.87 0.89 11.13
CA SER A 73 14.61 2.16 10.44
C SER A 73 13.09 2.40 10.27
N ASN A 74 12.72 3.60 9.82
CA ASN A 74 11.44 3.82 9.17
C ASN A 74 11.32 2.94 7.92
N SER A 75 10.10 2.65 7.52
CA SER A 75 9.79 1.87 6.33
C SER A 75 9.39 2.77 5.17
N LEU A 76 9.71 2.33 3.98
CA LEU A 76 9.21 2.90 2.73
C LEU A 76 8.59 1.78 1.90
N GLY A 77 7.51 2.06 1.21
CA GLY A 77 6.83 1.05 0.43
C GLY A 77 5.73 1.58 -0.47
N VAL A 78 4.98 0.66 -1.01
CA VAL A 78 3.87 0.91 -1.93
C VAL A 78 2.61 0.20 -1.45
N TRP A 79 1.46 0.73 -1.86
CA TRP A 79 0.18 0.12 -1.63
C TRP A 79 -0.71 0.22 -2.87
N ARG A 80 -1.70 -0.65 -2.97
CA ARG A 80 -2.66 -0.68 -4.08
C ARG A 80 -4.04 -1.07 -3.58
N HIS A 81 -5.06 -0.45 -4.15
CA HIS A 81 -6.42 -0.95 -4.07
C HIS A 81 -6.56 -2.20 -4.94
N LEU A 82 -7.18 -3.24 -4.43
CA LEU A 82 -7.44 -4.49 -5.18
C LEU A 82 -8.88 -4.55 -5.66
N ARG A 83 -9.82 -4.44 -4.73
CA ARG A 83 -11.27 -4.45 -4.98
C ARG A 83 -12.03 -4.10 -3.70
N ASP A 84 -13.20 -3.55 -3.81
CA ASP A 84 -14.09 -3.23 -2.68
C ASP A 84 -13.34 -2.47 -1.58
N ASN A 85 -13.30 -3.01 -0.37
CA ASN A 85 -12.57 -2.51 0.79
C ASN A 85 -11.21 -3.20 1.02
N ILE A 86 -10.70 -3.93 0.02
CA ILE A 86 -9.47 -4.72 0.11
C ILE A 86 -8.32 -4.02 -0.60
N TYR A 87 -7.21 -3.89 0.13
CA TYR A 87 -5.96 -3.31 -0.34
C TYR A 87 -4.81 -4.27 -0.09
N THR A 88 -3.68 -4.03 -0.71
CA THR A 88 -2.41 -4.68 -0.42
C THR A 88 -1.33 -3.64 -0.26
N SER A 89 -0.32 -3.94 0.57
CA SER A 89 0.88 -3.13 0.65
C SER A 89 2.12 -4.00 0.79
N MET A 90 3.24 -3.46 0.31
CA MET A 90 4.57 -4.01 0.51
C MET A 90 5.50 -2.88 0.92
N PHE A 91 6.26 -3.07 1.99
CA PHE A 91 7.24 -2.10 2.46
C PHE A 91 8.46 -2.77 3.05
N GLU A 92 9.57 -2.04 3.06
CA GLU A 92 10.86 -2.53 3.55
C GLU A 92 11.43 -1.58 4.61
N PHE A 93 12.21 -2.15 5.52
CA PHE A 93 12.99 -1.44 6.52
C PHE A 93 14.24 -2.22 6.91
N PHE A 94 15.23 -1.51 7.44
CA PHE A 94 16.44 -2.12 7.96
C PHE A 94 16.27 -2.50 9.44
N ARG A 95 16.76 -3.69 9.81
CA ARG A 95 16.92 -4.10 11.20
C ARG A 95 18.38 -3.91 11.62
N TYR A 96 18.54 -3.59 12.89
CA TYR A 96 19.85 -3.35 13.48
C TYR A 96 20.10 -4.29 14.65
N ASN A 97 21.37 -4.69 14.83
CA ASN A 97 21.88 -5.36 16.00
C ASN A 97 21.83 -4.43 17.22
N PRO A 98 22.00 -4.96 18.45
CA PRO A 98 22.05 -4.13 19.66
C PRO A 98 23.14 -3.05 19.66
N ASP A 99 24.23 -3.27 18.92
CA ASP A 99 25.35 -2.34 18.74
C ASP A 99 25.10 -1.28 17.64
N GLY A 100 23.94 -1.30 16.99
CA GLY A 100 23.57 -0.38 15.92
C GLY A 100 24.05 -0.77 14.52
N THR A 101 24.77 -1.87 14.36
CA THR A 101 25.19 -2.37 13.04
C THR A 101 24.02 -2.97 12.29
N PHE A 102 24.09 -2.96 10.96
CA PHE A 102 23.08 -3.57 10.07
C PHE A 102 22.96 -5.08 10.36
N ALA A 103 21.74 -5.56 10.49
CA ALA A 103 21.42 -6.98 10.67
C ALA A 103 20.79 -7.57 9.41
N THR A 104 19.60 -7.08 9.01
CA THR A 104 18.83 -7.58 7.88
C THR A 104 18.00 -6.47 7.24
N THR A 105 17.57 -6.68 5.99
CA THR A 105 16.43 -5.96 5.40
C THR A 105 15.17 -6.79 5.61
N ALA A 106 14.17 -6.21 6.25
CA ALA A 106 12.87 -6.83 6.41
C ALA A 106 11.91 -6.35 5.31
N ARG A 107 11.25 -7.28 4.64
CA ARG A 107 10.16 -7.02 3.70
C ARG A 107 8.85 -7.49 4.30
N VAL A 108 7.88 -6.59 4.37
CA VAL A 108 6.52 -6.91 4.83
C VAL A 108 5.58 -6.85 3.65
N THR A 109 4.82 -7.93 3.44
CA THR A 109 3.72 -7.96 2.48
C THR A 109 2.44 -8.25 3.25
N ARG A 110 1.39 -7.45 3.03
CA ARG A 110 0.14 -7.61 3.76
C ARG A 110 -1.08 -7.32 2.89
N ARG A 111 -2.16 -8.02 3.23
CA ARG A 111 -3.51 -7.74 2.80
C ARG A 111 -4.18 -6.88 3.87
N ILE A 112 -4.82 -5.81 3.47
CA ILE A 112 -5.51 -4.85 4.32
C ILE A 112 -7.00 -4.95 4.02
N GLU A 113 -7.82 -4.99 5.06
CA GLU A 113 -9.28 -4.95 4.96
C GLU A 113 -9.80 -3.75 5.76
N LEU A 114 -10.32 -2.76 5.04
CA LEU A 114 -10.87 -1.52 5.60
C LEU A 114 -12.33 -1.74 6.01
N ASN A 115 -12.76 -1.21 7.14
CA ASN A 115 -14.17 -1.24 7.51
C ASN A 115 -15.01 -0.31 6.60
N ALA A 116 -16.33 -0.50 6.62
CA ALA A 116 -17.26 0.25 5.75
C ALA A 116 -17.19 1.77 5.97
N ASP A 117 -16.91 2.21 7.21
CA ASP A 117 -16.84 3.63 7.56
C ASP A 117 -15.51 4.29 7.20
N GLY A 118 -14.51 3.51 6.76
CA GLY A 118 -13.18 4.01 6.43
C GLY A 118 -12.38 4.50 7.63
N THR A 119 -12.70 4.04 8.85
CA THR A 119 -12.11 4.51 10.11
C THR A 119 -11.19 3.51 10.76
N GLU A 120 -11.31 2.24 10.42
CA GLU A 120 -10.51 1.13 10.97
C GLU A 120 -10.11 0.16 9.87
N PHE A 121 -8.97 -0.49 10.04
CA PHE A 121 -8.61 -1.63 9.21
C PHE A 121 -7.97 -2.76 10.02
N VAL A 122 -8.01 -3.96 9.45
CA VAL A 122 -7.27 -5.12 9.91
C VAL A 122 -6.34 -5.61 8.81
N THR A 123 -5.22 -6.26 9.20
CA THR A 123 -4.32 -6.86 8.22
C THR A 123 -3.94 -8.28 8.60
N THR A 124 -3.58 -9.04 7.56
CA THR A 124 -2.78 -10.25 7.65
C THR A 124 -1.58 -10.11 6.74
N GLY A 125 -0.41 -10.56 7.18
CA GLY A 125 0.81 -10.40 6.39
C GLY A 125 1.93 -11.32 6.79
N THR A 126 2.97 -11.29 5.97
CA THR A 126 4.25 -11.97 6.18
C THR A 126 5.37 -10.95 6.32
N VAL A 127 6.36 -11.29 7.12
CA VAL A 127 7.60 -10.53 7.29
C VAL A 127 8.74 -11.46 6.90
N GLU A 128 9.48 -11.12 5.87
CA GLU A 128 10.65 -11.86 5.41
C GLU A 128 11.90 -11.04 5.71
N ASP A 129 12.90 -11.66 6.34
CA ASP A 129 14.19 -11.02 6.58
C ASP A 129 15.24 -11.53 5.60
N PHE A 130 16.02 -10.62 5.02
CA PHE A 130 17.08 -10.88 4.05
C PHE A 130 18.42 -10.38 4.62
N ASP A 131 19.46 -11.17 4.46
CA ASP A 131 20.83 -10.78 4.86
C ASP A 131 21.46 -9.77 3.88
N SER A 132 22.74 -9.43 4.10
CA SER A 132 23.48 -8.49 3.26
C SER A 132 23.73 -8.99 1.83
N GLN A 133 23.59 -10.29 1.55
CA GLN A 133 23.67 -10.92 0.24
C GLN A 133 22.30 -11.07 -0.43
N ASN A 134 21.23 -10.50 0.19
CA ASN A 134 19.85 -10.62 -0.24
C ASN A 134 19.32 -12.08 -0.23
N VAL A 135 19.85 -12.91 0.67
CA VAL A 135 19.36 -14.26 0.92
C VAL A 135 18.32 -14.20 2.04
N ARG A 136 17.15 -14.84 1.82
CA ARG A 136 16.11 -14.89 2.85
C ARG A 136 16.53 -15.80 4.00
N VAL A 137 16.61 -15.23 5.21
CA VAL A 137 17.09 -15.91 6.41
C VAL A 137 15.98 -16.21 7.42
N SER A 138 14.85 -15.51 7.36
CA SER A 138 13.69 -15.81 8.20
C SER A 138 12.36 -15.43 7.57
N VAL A 139 11.27 -16.03 8.09
CA VAL A 139 9.88 -15.67 7.78
C VAL A 139 9.09 -15.61 9.08
N GLY A 140 8.30 -14.56 9.24
CA GLY A 140 7.35 -14.39 10.32
C GLY A 140 5.96 -14.03 9.80
N CYS A 141 4.95 -14.14 10.65
CA CYS A 141 3.58 -13.73 10.35
C CYS A 141 3.19 -12.53 11.22
N SER A 142 2.34 -11.67 10.69
CA SER A 142 1.80 -10.53 11.42
C SER A 142 0.30 -10.37 11.20
N THR A 143 -0.37 -9.87 12.22
CA THR A 143 -1.71 -9.29 12.12
C THR A 143 -1.67 -7.88 12.69
N GLU A 144 -2.51 -7.00 12.15
CA GLU A 144 -2.58 -5.63 12.65
C GLU A 144 -4.03 -5.20 12.81
N THR A 145 -4.23 -4.29 13.74
CA THR A 145 -5.45 -3.49 13.84
C THR A 145 -5.05 -2.01 13.80
N ALA A 146 -5.80 -1.20 13.11
CA ALA A 146 -5.50 0.21 12.96
C ALA A 146 -6.74 1.08 13.08
N VAL A 147 -6.55 2.27 13.61
CA VAL A 147 -7.56 3.31 13.71
C VAL A 147 -7.01 4.56 13.02
N ARG A 148 -7.85 5.22 12.23
CA ARG A 148 -7.49 6.47 11.54
C ARG A 148 -7.08 7.53 12.57
N ALA A 149 -5.95 8.20 12.34
CA ALA A 149 -5.57 9.36 13.16
C ALA A 149 -6.51 10.53 12.85
N GLN A 150 -6.91 11.22 13.91
CA GLN A 150 -7.76 12.42 13.84
C GLN A 150 -6.92 13.69 13.63
#